data_ad31ad10baba3527df017c6c9e9e634a
#
_entry.id   ad31ad10baba3527df017c6c9e9e634a
#
_cell.length_a   1.000
_cell.length_b   1.000
_cell.length_c   1.000
_cell.angle_alpha   90.00
_cell.angle_beta   90.00
_cell.angle_gamma   90.00
#
_symmetry.space_group_name_H-M   'P 1'
#
loop_
_entity.id
_entity.type
_entity.pdbx_description
1 polymer ?
#
loop_
_entity_poly.entity_id
_entity_poly.type
_entity_poly.pdbx_seq_one_letter_code
_entity_poly.pdbx_strand_id
1 'polypeptide(L)'
;MDVFEALYTTRAMRRVSKDPIPDDVLKQMVDAGIRAPSGSNRQGWKFIVVTDPEIRNQLGDLYREAWDFYVKEFYGGTSDLGASNVLDDEKAEQVVRITKSATWLSENFHKVPAMFVVLSRNDPTGSSIFPAIWSLMLAGRAHGIGSCLTTVLGMFKPQKAFEILNIPSDKGWKIDAVVTAGYPLGKWGVA
;
A
#
# COMPACT_ATOMS: atom_id res chain seq x y z
N MET A 1 23.08 0.80 -0.63
CA MET A 1 22.37 -0.49 -0.53
C MET A 1 22.47 -1.17 -1.88
N ASP A 2 22.85 -2.43 -1.91
CA ASP A 2 22.81 -3.19 -3.15
C ASP A 2 21.39 -3.75 -3.45
N VAL A 3 21.18 -4.25 -4.66
CA VAL A 3 19.87 -4.72 -5.11
C VAL A 3 19.40 -5.97 -4.34
N PHE A 4 20.32 -6.86 -3.98
CA PHE A 4 19.96 -8.08 -3.26
C PHE A 4 19.57 -7.77 -1.81
N GLU A 5 20.30 -6.88 -1.15
CA GLU A 5 19.93 -6.39 0.18
C GLU A 5 18.52 -5.77 0.15
N ALA A 6 18.23 -4.91 -0.84
CA ALA A 6 16.92 -4.31 -1.00
C ALA A 6 15.83 -5.37 -1.18
N LEU A 7 16.03 -6.33 -2.10
CA LEU A 7 15.05 -7.38 -2.41
C LEU A 7 14.80 -8.31 -1.20
N TYR A 8 15.85 -8.72 -0.51
CA TYR A 8 15.73 -9.71 0.58
C TYR A 8 15.23 -9.14 1.89
N THR A 9 15.29 -7.81 2.07
CA THR A 9 14.89 -7.16 3.32
C THR A 9 13.65 -6.28 3.19
N THR A 10 13.13 -6.05 1.99
CA THR A 10 11.89 -5.30 1.78
C THR A 10 10.68 -6.17 2.13
N ARG A 11 9.92 -5.72 3.11
CA ARG A 11 8.70 -6.38 3.57
C ARG A 11 7.65 -5.33 3.95
N ALA A 12 6.42 -5.75 4.17
CA ALA A 12 5.33 -4.87 4.61
C ALA A 12 5.61 -4.26 5.98
N MET A 13 6.07 -3.00 6.00
CA MET A 13 6.34 -2.23 7.22
C MET A 13 5.12 -1.36 7.53
N ARG A 14 4.25 -1.85 8.41
CA ARG A 14 2.98 -1.20 8.76
C ARG A 14 3.09 -0.22 9.91
N ARG A 15 4.12 -0.38 10.77
CA ARG A 15 4.38 0.50 11.90
C ARG A 15 5.54 1.43 11.58
N VAL A 16 5.19 2.69 11.33
CA VAL A 16 6.14 3.74 10.97
C VAL A 16 5.97 4.94 11.89
N SER A 17 7.01 5.76 12.01
CA SER A 17 6.94 7.02 12.74
C SER A 17 6.05 8.02 12.01
N LYS A 18 5.69 9.09 12.72
CA LYS A 18 4.93 10.21 12.13
C LYS A 18 5.85 11.28 11.51
N ASP A 19 7.14 11.09 11.58
CA ASP A 19 8.12 12.03 11.05
C ASP A 19 7.92 12.20 9.55
N PRO A 20 7.87 13.42 9.02
CA PRO A 20 7.66 13.66 7.62
C PRO A 20 8.82 13.08 6.78
N ILE A 21 8.47 12.55 5.61
CA ILE A 21 9.45 12.15 4.61
C ILE A 21 9.77 13.40 3.78
N PRO A 22 11.05 13.73 3.54
CA PRO A 22 11.43 14.86 2.70
C PRO A 22 10.84 14.74 1.28
N ASP A 23 10.42 15.87 0.72
CA ASP A 23 9.78 15.91 -0.61
C ASP A 23 10.66 15.38 -1.74
N ASP A 24 11.97 15.58 -1.64
CA ASP A 24 12.94 15.08 -2.60
C ASP A 24 13.03 13.55 -2.56
N VAL A 25 12.91 12.92 -1.38
CA VAL A 25 12.83 11.47 -1.22
C VAL A 25 11.53 10.94 -1.84
N LEU A 26 10.39 11.57 -1.55
CA LEU A 26 9.10 11.19 -2.15
C LEU A 26 9.15 11.27 -3.68
N LYS A 27 9.76 12.32 -4.23
CA LYS A 27 9.96 12.48 -5.68
C LYS A 27 10.87 11.39 -6.26
N GLN A 28 11.98 11.05 -5.58
CA GLN A 28 12.88 9.97 -6.01
C GLN A 28 12.19 8.61 -6.00
N MET A 29 11.32 8.34 -5.02
CA MET A 29 10.52 7.11 -4.99
C MET A 29 9.60 7.02 -6.21
N VAL A 30 8.90 8.11 -6.56
CA VAL A 30 8.04 8.15 -7.76
C VAL A 30 8.87 8.04 -9.04
N ASP A 31 10.00 8.75 -9.14
CA ASP A 31 10.88 8.67 -10.31
C ASP A 31 11.37 7.24 -10.54
N ALA A 32 11.76 6.52 -9.50
CA ALA A 32 12.12 5.10 -9.61
C ALA A 32 10.93 4.24 -10.08
N GLY A 33 9.73 4.53 -9.59
CA GLY A 33 8.50 3.84 -9.99
C GLY A 33 8.23 3.97 -11.50
N ILE A 34 8.34 5.17 -12.04
CA ILE A 34 8.07 5.41 -13.48
C ILE A 34 9.16 4.89 -14.42
N ARG A 35 10.27 4.35 -13.91
CA ARG A 35 11.30 3.64 -14.69
C ARG A 35 10.94 2.19 -14.97
N ALA A 36 9.90 1.66 -14.35
CA ALA A 36 9.46 0.30 -14.61
C ALA A 36 9.02 0.09 -16.06
N PRO A 37 9.14 -1.12 -16.60
CA PRO A 37 8.62 -1.42 -17.92
C PRO A 37 7.08 -1.33 -17.95
N SER A 38 6.54 -0.91 -19.09
CA SER A 38 5.09 -0.93 -19.31
C SER A 38 4.73 -1.50 -20.67
N GLY A 39 3.60 -2.19 -20.79
CA GLY A 39 3.15 -2.79 -22.01
C GLY A 39 3.08 -1.77 -23.15
N SER A 40 3.81 -2.02 -24.25
CA SER A 40 3.97 -1.11 -25.38
C SER A 40 4.46 0.31 -25.00
N ASN A 41 5.17 0.44 -23.89
CA ASN A 41 5.64 1.70 -23.32
C ASN A 41 4.51 2.74 -23.12
N ARG A 42 3.31 2.27 -22.78
CA ARG A 42 2.12 3.14 -22.64
C ARG A 42 2.17 4.06 -21.44
N GLN A 43 2.88 3.67 -20.39
CA GLN A 43 3.04 4.44 -19.14
C GLN A 43 1.70 4.97 -18.61
N GLY A 44 0.67 4.12 -18.67
CA GLY A 44 -0.72 4.44 -18.31
C GLY A 44 -0.94 4.46 -16.80
N TRP A 45 -0.07 5.13 -16.04
CA TRP A 45 -0.12 5.24 -14.59
C TRP A 45 -0.16 6.68 -14.10
N LYS A 46 -0.63 6.86 -12.87
CA LYS A 46 -0.50 8.08 -12.08
C LYS A 46 -0.18 7.73 -10.63
N PHE A 47 0.63 8.57 -10.01
CA PHE A 47 0.95 8.49 -8.59
C PHE A 47 0.49 9.78 -7.93
N ILE A 48 -0.43 9.69 -6.98
CA ILE A 48 -0.85 10.80 -6.13
C ILE A 48 -0.15 10.63 -4.80
N VAL A 49 0.72 11.57 -4.46
CA VAL A 49 1.41 11.58 -3.17
C VAL A 49 0.59 12.39 -2.19
N VAL A 50 0.11 11.75 -1.13
CA VAL A 50 -0.75 12.36 -0.12
C VAL A 50 0.07 12.53 1.17
N THR A 51 0.39 13.78 1.49
CA THR A 51 1.03 14.20 2.74
C THR A 51 0.14 15.10 3.58
N ASP A 52 -0.91 15.67 2.99
CA ASP A 52 -1.90 16.50 3.66
C ASP A 52 -2.62 15.73 4.77
N PRO A 53 -2.64 16.23 6.02
CA PRO A 53 -3.23 15.53 7.15
C PRO A 53 -4.74 15.31 7.02
N GLU A 54 -5.47 16.26 6.43
CA GLU A 54 -6.92 16.17 6.27
C GLU A 54 -7.30 15.08 5.25
N ILE A 55 -6.64 15.08 4.10
CA ILE A 55 -6.82 14.04 3.09
C ILE A 55 -6.44 12.65 3.65
N ARG A 56 -5.35 12.57 4.43
CA ARG A 56 -4.94 11.31 5.09
C ARG A 56 -5.99 10.83 6.10
N ASN A 57 -6.61 11.73 6.86
CA ASN A 57 -7.68 11.37 7.79
C ASN A 57 -8.90 10.81 7.04
N GLN A 58 -9.37 11.50 5.99
CA GLN A 58 -10.50 11.06 5.19
C GLN A 58 -10.24 9.68 4.53
N LEU A 59 -9.04 9.50 3.96
CA LEU A 59 -8.65 8.20 3.40
C LEU A 59 -8.49 7.12 4.48
N GLY A 60 -8.05 7.49 5.68
CA GLY A 60 -7.92 6.58 6.82
C GLY A 60 -9.26 6.05 7.29
N ASP A 61 -10.26 6.91 7.42
CA ASP A 61 -11.63 6.51 7.79
C ASP A 61 -12.25 5.63 6.71
N LEU A 62 -12.07 6.01 5.44
CA LEU A 62 -12.55 5.22 4.31
C LEU A 62 -11.85 3.85 4.22
N TYR A 63 -10.55 3.79 4.51
CA TYR A 63 -9.80 2.55 4.53
C TYR A 63 -10.27 1.62 5.66
N ARG A 64 -10.59 2.17 6.83
CA ARG A 64 -11.14 1.39 7.95
C ARG A 64 -12.49 0.76 7.57
N GLU A 65 -13.42 1.54 6.97
CA GLU A 65 -14.67 0.98 6.46
C GLU A 65 -14.46 -0.15 5.43
N ALA A 66 -13.49 0.04 4.53
CA ALA A 66 -13.16 -0.97 3.51
C ALA A 66 -12.54 -2.23 4.13
N TRP A 67 -11.70 -2.07 5.15
CA TRP A 67 -11.06 -3.16 5.88
C TRP A 67 -12.09 -3.98 6.67
N ASP A 68 -13.00 -3.31 7.40
CA ASP A 68 -14.05 -3.97 8.17
C ASP A 68 -14.98 -4.77 7.26
N PHE A 69 -15.33 -4.22 6.10
CA PHE A 69 -16.08 -4.94 5.08
C PHE A 69 -15.30 -6.16 4.57
N TYR A 70 -14.03 -6.00 4.23
CA TYR A 70 -13.17 -7.08 3.75
C TYR A 70 -13.07 -8.22 4.77
N VAL A 71 -12.82 -7.90 6.05
CA VAL A 71 -12.74 -8.91 7.12
C VAL A 71 -14.07 -9.65 7.29
N LYS A 72 -15.18 -8.92 7.28
CA LYS A 72 -16.51 -9.52 7.41
C LYS A 72 -16.84 -10.49 6.28
N GLU A 73 -16.62 -10.08 5.04
CA GLU A 73 -17.02 -10.86 3.86
C GLU A 73 -16.10 -12.07 3.61
N PHE A 74 -14.79 -11.92 3.83
CA PHE A 74 -13.83 -12.95 3.46
C PHE A 74 -13.34 -13.81 4.63
N TYR A 75 -13.58 -13.36 5.88
CA TYR A 75 -13.07 -14.04 7.07
C TYR A 75 -14.12 -14.23 8.16
N GLY A 76 -15.42 -14.12 7.81
CA GLY A 76 -16.54 -14.41 8.71
C GLY A 76 -16.67 -13.46 9.91
N GLY A 77 -16.10 -12.25 9.83
CA GLY A 77 -16.21 -11.22 10.86
C GLY A 77 -15.37 -11.47 12.12
N THR A 78 -14.59 -12.53 12.16
CA THR A 78 -13.65 -12.78 13.26
C THR A 78 -12.28 -12.23 12.90
N SER A 79 -11.66 -11.49 13.83
CA SER A 79 -10.25 -11.12 13.75
C SER A 79 -9.31 -12.34 13.81
N ASP A 80 -9.84 -13.52 14.04
CA ASP A 80 -9.17 -14.80 14.03
C ASP A 80 -9.18 -15.38 12.62
N LEU A 81 -8.43 -14.78 11.74
CA LEU A 81 -8.19 -15.17 10.35
C LEU A 81 -7.34 -16.44 10.22
N GLY A 82 -7.57 -17.43 10.98
CA GLY A 82 -6.71 -18.59 10.96
C GLY A 82 -7.40 -19.92 11.11
N ALA A 83 -8.68 -19.90 11.44
CA ALA A 83 -9.42 -21.13 11.69
C ALA A 83 -10.09 -21.73 10.44
N SER A 84 -9.42 -21.73 9.27
CA SER A 84 -9.81 -22.70 8.27
C SER A 84 -9.14 -24.02 8.61
N ASN A 85 -9.93 -25.08 8.77
CA ASN A 85 -9.51 -26.45 9.08
C ASN A 85 -8.55 -27.11 8.06
N VAL A 86 -7.84 -26.31 7.27
CA VAL A 86 -6.98 -26.74 6.15
C VAL A 86 -5.52 -26.31 6.33
N LEU A 87 -5.23 -25.43 7.31
CA LEU A 87 -3.86 -24.98 7.57
C LEU A 87 -3.27 -25.76 8.72
N ASP A 88 -1.98 -26.10 8.64
CA ASP A 88 -1.23 -26.57 9.79
C ASP A 88 -1.10 -25.45 10.85
N ASP A 89 -0.81 -25.81 12.10
CA ASP A 89 -0.78 -24.89 13.23
C ASP A 89 0.16 -23.69 12.99
N GLU A 90 1.30 -23.91 12.35
CA GLU A 90 2.29 -22.87 12.06
C GLU A 90 1.76 -21.84 11.06
N LYS A 91 1.07 -22.28 10.01
CA LYS A 91 0.41 -21.39 9.03
C LYS A 91 -0.76 -20.64 9.64
N ALA A 92 -1.54 -21.29 10.51
CA ALA A 92 -2.62 -20.65 11.23
C ALA A 92 -2.10 -19.49 12.10
N GLU A 93 -1.04 -19.71 12.89
CA GLU A 93 -0.40 -18.66 13.69
C GLU A 93 0.17 -17.53 12.82
N GLN A 94 0.75 -17.85 11.65
CA GLN A 94 1.26 -16.84 10.73
C GLN A 94 0.13 -15.97 10.21
N VAL A 95 -1.00 -16.54 9.82
CA VAL A 95 -2.18 -15.81 9.35
C VAL A 95 -2.72 -14.89 10.45
N VAL A 96 -2.84 -15.36 11.69
CA VAL A 96 -3.25 -14.53 12.83
C VAL A 96 -2.31 -13.33 13.02
N ARG A 97 -0.99 -13.54 12.98
CA ARG A 97 -0.01 -12.43 13.08
C ARG A 97 -0.15 -11.42 11.97
N ILE A 98 -0.32 -11.89 10.71
CA ILE A 98 -0.49 -11.01 9.53
C ILE A 98 -1.75 -10.18 9.69
N THR A 99 -2.87 -10.79 10.05
CA THR A 99 -4.15 -10.11 10.21
C THR A 99 -4.11 -9.07 11.32
N LYS A 100 -3.61 -9.45 12.50
CA LYS A 100 -3.44 -8.51 13.61
C LYS A 100 -2.60 -7.30 13.19
N SER A 101 -1.56 -7.52 12.39
CA SER A 101 -0.73 -6.44 11.87
C SER A 101 -1.46 -5.58 10.83
N ALA A 102 -2.31 -6.18 9.99
CA ALA A 102 -3.08 -5.46 8.97
C ALA A 102 -4.25 -4.68 9.60
N THR A 103 -4.94 -5.25 10.60
CA THR A 103 -5.95 -4.55 11.39
C THR A 103 -5.36 -3.35 12.12
N TRP A 104 -4.17 -3.51 12.71
CA TRP A 104 -3.49 -2.36 13.31
C TRP A 104 -3.25 -1.23 12.29
N LEU A 105 -2.85 -1.58 11.05
CA LEU A 105 -2.69 -0.57 10.00
C LEU A 105 -4.02 0.12 9.67
N SER A 106 -5.14 -0.60 9.59
CA SER A 106 -6.45 0.01 9.29
C SER A 106 -6.86 1.03 10.34
N GLU A 107 -6.60 0.76 11.61
CA GLU A 107 -6.86 1.67 12.73
C GLU A 107 -5.92 2.90 12.75
N ASN A 108 -4.74 2.77 12.15
CA ASN A 108 -3.69 3.79 12.18
C ASN A 108 -3.33 4.34 10.79
N PHE A 109 -4.14 4.06 9.78
CA PHE A 109 -3.84 4.40 8.38
C PHE A 109 -3.59 5.91 8.19
N HIS A 110 -4.38 6.74 8.85
CA HIS A 110 -4.25 8.20 8.84
C HIS A 110 -2.95 8.73 9.49
N LYS A 111 -2.25 7.91 10.30
CA LYS A 111 -1.04 8.34 11.06
C LYS A 111 0.24 8.22 10.26
N VAL A 112 0.22 7.50 9.11
CA VAL A 112 1.42 7.40 8.28
C VAL A 112 1.77 8.76 7.68
N PRO A 113 3.05 9.16 7.58
CA PRO A 113 3.42 10.48 7.10
C PRO A 113 3.14 10.69 5.61
N ALA A 114 3.15 9.65 4.81
CA ALA A 114 2.87 9.72 3.38
C ALA A 114 2.12 8.49 2.87
N MET A 115 1.28 8.70 1.86
CA MET A 115 0.61 7.65 1.09
C MET A 115 0.82 7.92 -0.41
N PHE A 116 1.07 6.86 -1.17
CA PHE A 116 1.05 6.90 -2.62
C PHE A 116 -0.22 6.21 -3.08
N VAL A 117 -1.18 6.96 -3.60
CA VAL A 117 -2.35 6.38 -4.27
C VAL A 117 -1.98 6.18 -5.73
N VAL A 118 -1.95 4.91 -6.14
CA VAL A 118 -1.43 4.52 -7.44
C VAL A 118 -2.57 4.09 -8.35
N LEU A 119 -2.62 4.76 -9.50
CA LEU A 119 -3.68 4.55 -10.49
C LEU A 119 -3.11 4.05 -11.81
N SER A 120 -3.89 3.19 -12.46
CA SER A 120 -3.64 2.82 -13.85
C SER A 120 -4.89 3.01 -14.71
N ARG A 121 -4.65 3.03 -16.02
CA ARG A 121 -5.68 2.84 -17.04
C ARG A 121 -5.14 1.98 -18.18
N ASN A 122 -6.01 1.16 -18.77
CA ASN A 122 -5.64 0.23 -19.84
C ASN A 122 -4.56 -0.79 -19.41
N ASP A 123 -4.54 -1.14 -18.13
CA ASP A 123 -3.68 -2.19 -17.54
C ASP A 123 -4.55 -3.18 -16.74
N PRO A 124 -5.37 -4.01 -17.40
CA PRO A 124 -6.36 -4.85 -16.73
C PRO A 124 -5.74 -5.92 -15.82
N THR A 125 -4.52 -6.35 -16.12
CA THR A 125 -3.79 -7.37 -15.36
C THR A 125 -2.89 -6.79 -14.27
N GLY A 126 -2.64 -5.47 -14.28
CA GLY A 126 -1.67 -4.83 -13.39
C GLY A 126 -0.22 -5.11 -13.76
N SER A 127 0.04 -5.70 -14.94
CA SER A 127 1.38 -6.13 -15.36
C SER A 127 2.38 -4.99 -15.53
N SER A 128 1.90 -3.76 -15.70
CA SER A 128 2.73 -2.55 -15.76
C SER A 128 2.77 -1.83 -14.40
N ILE A 129 1.62 -1.70 -13.75
CA ILE A 129 1.54 -0.87 -12.54
C ILE A 129 2.21 -1.53 -11.32
N PHE A 130 2.08 -2.85 -11.12
CA PHE A 130 2.69 -3.50 -9.96
C PHE A 130 4.23 -3.53 -9.98
N PRO A 131 4.91 -3.75 -11.13
CA PRO A 131 6.35 -3.51 -11.23
C PRO A 131 6.76 -2.07 -10.89
N ALA A 132 5.97 -1.07 -11.30
CA ALA A 132 6.21 0.33 -10.96
C ALA A 132 6.08 0.59 -9.46
N ILE A 133 5.04 0.04 -8.82
CA ILE A 133 4.85 0.12 -7.36
C ILE A 133 6.02 -0.55 -6.64
N TRP A 134 6.45 -1.72 -7.09
CA TRP A 134 7.57 -2.42 -6.47
C TRP A 134 8.87 -1.62 -6.56
N SER A 135 9.16 -1.03 -7.72
CA SER A 135 10.32 -0.14 -7.91
C SER A 135 10.29 1.08 -6.98
N LEU A 136 9.10 1.71 -6.81
CA LEU A 136 8.88 2.77 -5.85
C LEU A 136 9.19 2.32 -4.41
N MET A 137 8.73 1.14 -4.01
CA MET A 137 8.95 0.60 -2.67
C MET A 137 10.43 0.27 -2.42
N LEU A 138 11.13 -0.28 -3.41
CA LEU A 138 12.57 -0.55 -3.32
C LEU A 138 13.38 0.75 -3.22
N ALA A 139 13.02 1.79 -3.96
CA ALA A 139 13.62 3.10 -3.83
C ALA A 139 13.41 3.68 -2.43
N GLY A 140 12.21 3.57 -1.88
CA GLY A 140 11.93 3.94 -0.48
C GLY A 140 12.82 3.18 0.50
N ARG A 141 12.99 1.86 0.31
CA ARG A 141 13.86 1.03 1.14
C ARG A 141 15.32 1.54 1.12
N ALA A 142 15.82 1.98 -0.04
CA ALA A 142 17.16 2.55 -0.17
C ALA A 142 17.35 3.85 0.64
N HIS A 143 16.28 4.60 0.86
CA HIS A 143 16.24 5.79 1.72
C HIS A 143 15.85 5.48 3.19
N GLY A 144 15.79 4.21 3.59
CA GLY A 144 15.38 3.83 4.94
C GLY A 144 13.87 3.96 5.19
N ILE A 145 13.06 4.16 4.15
CA ILE A 145 11.61 4.26 4.24
C ILE A 145 11.00 2.87 4.19
N GLY A 146 10.22 2.54 5.21
CA GLY A 146 9.36 1.36 5.25
C GLY A 146 8.05 1.64 4.55
N SER A 147 7.53 0.65 3.83
CA SER A 147 6.30 0.78 3.10
C SER A 147 5.41 -0.45 3.21
N CYS A 148 4.11 -0.27 2.96
CA CYS A 148 3.15 -1.37 2.88
C CYS A 148 2.16 -1.10 1.75
N LEU A 149 2.08 -2.03 0.79
CA LEU A 149 1.10 -2.00 -0.29
C LEU A 149 -0.22 -2.61 0.19
N THR A 150 -1.33 -1.98 -0.15
CA THR A 150 -2.68 -2.51 0.04
C THR A 150 -3.57 -2.19 -1.17
N THR A 151 -4.43 -3.12 -1.55
CA THR A 151 -5.41 -2.97 -2.65
C THR A 151 -6.84 -2.73 -2.15
N VAL A 152 -7.07 -2.86 -0.85
CA VAL A 152 -8.39 -2.87 -0.20
C VAL A 152 -9.20 -1.62 -0.53
N LEU A 153 -8.59 -0.44 -0.51
CA LEU A 153 -9.29 0.81 -0.82
C LEU A 153 -9.83 0.84 -2.25
N GLY A 154 -9.00 0.48 -3.22
CA GLY A 154 -9.37 0.44 -4.63
C GLY A 154 -10.39 -0.66 -4.96
N MET A 155 -10.41 -1.75 -4.20
CA MET A 155 -11.36 -2.86 -4.39
C MET A 155 -12.76 -2.53 -3.85
N PHE A 156 -12.87 -1.88 -2.70
CA PHE A 156 -14.14 -1.77 -1.99
C PHE A 156 -14.72 -0.36 -1.91
N LYS A 157 -13.91 0.68 -2.03
CA LYS A 157 -14.33 2.08 -1.87
C LYS A 157 -13.77 3.03 -2.95
N PRO A 158 -13.66 2.60 -4.24
CA PRO A 158 -12.98 3.43 -5.25
C PRO A 158 -13.69 4.76 -5.51
N GLN A 159 -15.03 4.80 -5.54
CA GLN A 159 -15.79 6.01 -5.86
C GLN A 159 -15.57 7.11 -4.81
N LYS A 160 -15.71 6.77 -3.54
CA LYS A 160 -15.46 7.72 -2.44
C LYS A 160 -13.99 8.19 -2.40
N ALA A 161 -13.05 7.29 -2.70
CA ALA A 161 -11.65 7.67 -2.80
C ALA A 161 -11.38 8.62 -3.99
N PHE A 162 -12.09 8.45 -5.11
CA PHE A 162 -12.03 9.38 -6.25
C PHE A 162 -12.53 10.77 -5.87
N GLU A 163 -13.63 10.86 -5.12
CA GLU A 163 -14.19 12.12 -4.63
C GLU A 163 -13.19 12.84 -3.71
N ILE A 164 -12.64 12.14 -2.70
CA ILE A 164 -11.66 12.71 -1.77
C ILE A 164 -10.42 13.24 -2.50
N LEU A 165 -9.97 12.51 -3.52
CA LEU A 165 -8.74 12.83 -4.26
C LEU A 165 -8.97 13.70 -5.50
N ASN A 166 -10.21 14.13 -5.77
CA ASN A 166 -10.59 14.84 -6.98
C ASN A 166 -10.14 14.14 -8.27
N ILE A 167 -10.27 12.80 -8.32
CA ILE A 167 -9.92 12.02 -9.50
C ILE A 167 -11.12 12.03 -10.48
N PRO A 168 -10.94 12.45 -11.74
CA PRO A 168 -12.02 12.42 -12.72
C PRO A 168 -12.49 10.99 -13.00
N SER A 169 -13.77 10.70 -12.73
CA SER A 169 -14.36 9.37 -12.92
C SER A 169 -14.55 8.99 -14.39
N ASP A 170 -14.62 9.99 -15.28
CA ASP A 170 -14.84 9.84 -16.74
C ASP A 170 -13.57 9.49 -17.53
N LYS A 171 -12.39 9.46 -16.88
CA LYS A 171 -11.09 9.26 -17.55
C LYS A 171 -10.61 7.80 -17.55
N GLY A 172 -11.42 6.88 -17.03
CA GLY A 172 -11.10 5.45 -17.00
C GLY A 172 -9.93 5.08 -16.07
N TRP A 173 -9.64 5.93 -15.06
CA TRP A 173 -8.66 5.59 -14.03
C TRP A 173 -9.23 4.55 -13.06
N LYS A 174 -8.34 3.70 -12.56
CA LYS A 174 -8.60 2.72 -11.51
C LYS A 174 -7.55 2.89 -10.42
N ILE A 175 -7.94 2.86 -9.16
CA ILE A 175 -6.99 2.76 -8.04
C ILE A 175 -6.56 1.30 -7.94
N ASP A 176 -5.29 1.02 -8.22
CA ASP A 176 -4.74 -0.33 -8.13
C ASP A 176 -4.23 -0.64 -6.72
N ALA A 177 -3.59 0.34 -6.10
CA ALA A 177 -3.09 0.18 -4.74
C ALA A 177 -2.94 1.53 -4.02
N VAL A 178 -2.83 1.45 -2.71
CA VAL A 178 -2.26 2.50 -1.87
C VAL A 178 -1.00 1.94 -1.22
N VAL A 179 0.10 2.69 -1.28
CA VAL A 179 1.34 2.38 -0.57
C VAL A 179 1.50 3.36 0.57
N THR A 180 1.40 2.88 1.80
CA THR A 180 1.75 3.68 2.98
C THR A 180 3.25 3.70 3.16
N ALA A 181 3.82 4.84 3.58
CA ALA A 181 5.27 5.02 3.70
C ALA A 181 5.63 5.85 4.94
N GLY A 182 6.77 5.52 5.56
CA GLY A 182 7.32 6.23 6.72
C GLY A 182 8.59 5.57 7.25
N TYR A 183 9.26 6.19 8.21
CA TYR A 183 10.42 5.60 8.85
C TYR A 183 9.98 4.45 9.79
N PRO A 184 10.52 3.22 9.63
CA PRO A 184 10.08 2.06 10.40
C PRO A 184 10.35 2.22 11.89
N LEU A 185 9.37 1.84 12.73
CA LEU A 185 9.56 1.71 14.17
C LEU A 185 10.20 0.38 14.58
N GLY A 186 10.24 -0.57 13.66
CA GLY A 186 10.86 -1.88 13.84
C GLY A 186 12.17 -2.02 13.07
N LYS A 187 12.86 -3.12 13.32
CA LYS A 187 14.11 -3.45 12.61
C LYS A 187 13.78 -4.05 11.24
N TRP A 188 14.64 -3.78 10.28
CA TRP A 188 14.69 -4.53 9.02
C TRP A 188 15.09 -5.97 9.31
N GLY A 189 14.55 -6.91 8.58
CA GLY A 189 14.86 -8.32 8.69
C GLY A 189 14.60 -8.99 7.35
N VAL A 190 14.97 -10.26 7.24
CA VAL A 190 14.71 -11.07 6.04
C VAL A 190 13.19 -11.14 5.82
N ALA A 191 12.76 -10.95 4.56
CA ALA A 191 11.36 -10.97 4.14
C ALA A 191 10.81 -12.41 4.09
#